data_02c58cc8aa2b43b47598667750f54cf9
#
_entry.id   02c58cc8aa2b43b47598667750f54cf9
#
_cell.length_a   1.000
_cell.length_b   1.000
_cell.length_c   1.000
_cell.angle_alpha   90.00
_cell.angle_beta   90.00
_cell.angle_gamma   90.00
#
_symmetry.space_group_name_H-M   'P 1'
#
loop_
_entity.id
_entity.type
_entity.pdbx_description
1 polymer ?
#
loop_
_entity_poly.entity_id
_entity_poly.type
_entity_poly.pdbx_seq_one_letter_code
_entity_poly.pdbx_strand_id
1 'polypeptide(L)'
;MISFAWREQLGVESLVGGRARRQRRWGVAMSLILLAVGLLFSPFVLRRWVDQRYRKRIYAIETVPARKVAIVYGAGITADGRPRIALADRVWTAAELYKAGKVQKLLMSGDNRYVEYNEPEAMRQYAIEQGVPDEDIVLDYAGRRTYDTCYRAGTI
;
A
#
# COMPACT_ATOMS: atom_id res chain seq x y z
N MET A 1 -38.65 31.05 63.75
CA MET A 1 -38.32 29.59 63.69
C MET A 1 -38.36 29.12 62.22
N ILE A 2 -37.58 29.74 61.31
CA ILE A 2 -37.50 29.35 59.90
C ILE A 2 -36.02 29.61 59.47
N SER A 3 -35.10 28.78 59.94
CA SER A 3 -33.70 28.95 59.52
C SER A 3 -32.85 27.67 59.50
N PHE A 4 -33.47 26.48 59.58
CA PHE A 4 -32.68 25.27 59.65
C PHE A 4 -32.79 24.36 58.38
N ALA A 5 -33.83 24.56 57.58
CA ALA A 5 -34.13 23.70 56.44
C ALA A 5 -33.30 24.00 55.15
N TRP A 6 -32.67 25.19 55.05
CA TRP A 6 -31.98 25.58 53.84
C TRP A 6 -30.50 25.12 53.73
N ARG A 7 -29.89 24.69 54.83
CA ARG A 7 -28.48 24.25 54.84
C ARG A 7 -28.29 22.79 54.39
N GLU A 8 -29.30 21.95 54.55
CA GLU A 8 -29.22 20.55 54.12
C GLU A 8 -29.40 20.38 52.61
N GLN A 9 -30.20 21.23 51.94
CA GLN A 9 -30.42 21.13 50.50
C GLN A 9 -29.16 21.48 49.67
N LEU A 10 -28.34 22.43 50.17
CA LEU A 10 -27.13 22.85 49.43
C LEU A 10 -26.01 21.80 49.45
N GLY A 11 -25.99 20.93 50.48
CA GLY A 11 -24.99 19.84 50.57
C GLY A 11 -25.26 18.67 49.62
N VAL A 12 -26.52 18.35 49.36
CA VAL A 12 -26.93 17.24 48.52
C VAL A 12 -26.71 17.53 47.02
N GLU A 13 -27.01 18.76 46.60
CA GLU A 13 -26.79 19.15 45.17
C GLU A 13 -25.32 19.17 44.80
N SER A 14 -24.42 19.59 45.68
CA SER A 14 -22.99 19.62 45.40
C SER A 14 -22.40 18.19 45.29
N LEU A 15 -22.90 17.23 46.02
CA LEU A 15 -22.47 15.84 45.96
C LEU A 15 -23.02 15.11 44.75
N VAL A 16 -24.23 15.42 44.30
CA VAL A 16 -24.84 14.83 43.10
C VAL A 16 -24.15 15.35 41.84
N GLY A 17 -23.88 16.65 41.78
CA GLY A 17 -23.16 17.27 40.65
C GLY A 17 -21.71 16.76 40.49
N GLY A 18 -21.04 16.47 41.59
CA GLY A 18 -19.67 15.93 41.60
C GLY A 18 -19.60 14.49 41.05
N ARG A 19 -20.54 13.64 41.40
CA ARG A 19 -20.62 12.25 40.89
C ARG A 19 -20.93 12.19 39.41
N ALA A 20 -21.88 13.00 38.91
CA ALA A 20 -22.24 13.05 37.51
C ALA A 20 -21.08 13.56 36.63
N ARG A 21 -20.36 14.62 37.07
CA ARG A 21 -19.16 15.12 36.41
C ARG A 21 -18.04 14.08 36.36
N ARG A 22 -17.83 13.34 37.45
CA ARG A 22 -16.82 12.27 37.52
C ARG A 22 -17.16 11.12 36.58
N GLN A 23 -18.40 10.65 36.55
CA GLN A 23 -18.86 9.60 35.63
C GLN A 23 -18.68 10.02 34.17
N ARG A 24 -19.03 11.24 33.80
CA ARG A 24 -18.84 11.77 32.44
C ARG A 24 -17.36 11.82 32.06
N ARG A 25 -16.48 12.24 32.96
CA ARG A 25 -15.02 12.24 32.74
C ARG A 25 -14.47 10.83 32.51
N TRP A 26 -14.91 9.85 33.29
CA TRP A 26 -14.55 8.46 33.10
C TRP A 26 -15.07 7.87 31.80
N GLY A 27 -16.29 8.20 31.39
CA GLY A 27 -16.88 7.83 30.11
C GLY A 27 -16.07 8.37 28.92
N VAL A 28 -15.71 9.66 28.97
CA VAL A 28 -14.87 10.30 27.94
C VAL A 28 -13.47 9.66 27.90
N ALA A 29 -12.84 9.45 29.06
CA ALA A 29 -11.53 8.82 29.12
C ALA A 29 -11.56 7.40 28.54
N MET A 30 -12.57 6.61 28.88
CA MET A 30 -12.74 5.26 28.35
C MET A 30 -12.96 5.27 26.82
N SER A 31 -13.78 6.20 26.32
CA SER A 31 -14.00 6.35 24.86
C SER A 31 -12.72 6.72 24.12
N LEU A 32 -11.90 7.61 24.70
CA LEU A 32 -10.60 7.99 24.10
C LEU A 32 -9.61 6.80 24.12
N ILE A 33 -9.59 6.01 25.18
CA ILE A 33 -8.76 4.80 25.25
C ILE A 33 -9.19 3.79 24.18
N LEU A 34 -10.50 3.53 24.06
CA LEU A 34 -11.02 2.61 23.05
C LEU A 34 -10.72 3.09 21.61
N LEU A 35 -10.83 4.40 21.37
CA LEU A 35 -10.47 5.00 20.09
C LEU A 35 -8.97 4.82 19.80
N ALA A 36 -8.11 5.09 20.78
CA ALA A 36 -6.66 4.94 20.65
C ALA A 36 -6.28 3.47 20.39
N VAL A 37 -6.88 2.53 21.11
CA VAL A 37 -6.69 1.09 20.87
C VAL A 37 -7.19 0.69 19.49
N GLY A 38 -8.36 1.15 19.06
CA GLY A 38 -8.89 0.90 17.72
C GLY A 38 -7.95 1.42 16.62
N LEU A 39 -7.43 2.63 16.76
CA LEU A 39 -6.45 3.21 15.83
C LEU A 39 -5.14 2.43 15.81
N LEU A 40 -4.65 1.98 16.96
CA LEU A 40 -3.42 1.19 17.07
C LEU A 40 -3.54 -0.17 16.37
N PHE A 41 -4.69 -0.82 16.49
CA PHE A 41 -4.92 -2.15 15.89
C PHE A 41 -5.45 -2.09 14.45
N SER A 42 -5.95 -0.93 13.98
CA SER A 42 -6.53 -0.79 12.65
C SER A 42 -5.58 -1.21 11.50
N PRO A 43 -4.25 -0.92 11.52
CA PRO A 43 -3.34 -1.36 10.46
C PRO A 43 -3.23 -2.88 10.38
N PHE A 44 -3.25 -3.57 11.52
CA PHE A 44 -3.17 -5.04 11.57
C PHE A 44 -4.43 -5.70 11.02
N VAL A 45 -5.61 -5.15 11.38
CA VAL A 45 -6.90 -5.62 10.88
C VAL A 45 -7.00 -5.38 9.38
N LEU A 46 -6.62 -4.17 8.91
CA LEU A 46 -6.63 -3.82 7.50
C LEU A 46 -5.69 -4.71 6.69
N ARG A 47 -4.46 -4.90 7.16
CA ARG A 47 -3.47 -5.79 6.52
C ARG A 47 -4.03 -7.21 6.39
N ARG A 48 -4.57 -7.78 7.48
CA ARG A 48 -5.12 -9.13 7.45
C ARG A 48 -6.32 -9.25 6.51
N TRP A 49 -7.18 -8.23 6.47
CA TRP A 49 -8.31 -8.18 5.55
C TRP A 49 -7.85 -8.15 4.08
N VAL A 50 -6.87 -7.29 3.76
CA VAL A 50 -6.27 -7.20 2.43
C VAL A 50 -5.61 -8.53 2.04
N ASP A 51 -4.79 -9.11 2.92
CA ASP A 51 -4.13 -10.40 2.67
C ASP A 51 -5.15 -11.49 2.37
N GLN A 52 -6.22 -11.61 3.16
CA GLN A 52 -7.27 -12.60 2.93
C GLN A 52 -8.04 -12.36 1.63
N ARG A 53 -8.31 -11.08 1.30
CA ARG A 53 -9.09 -10.69 0.12
C ARG A 53 -8.34 -10.99 -1.17
N TYR A 54 -7.01 -10.78 -1.17
CA TYR A 54 -6.19 -10.85 -2.38
C TYR A 54 -5.27 -12.07 -2.46
N ARG A 55 -5.16 -12.88 -1.41
CA ARG A 55 -4.32 -14.09 -1.37
C ARG A 55 -4.54 -15.02 -2.57
N LYS A 56 -5.77 -15.16 -3.05
CA LYS A 56 -6.12 -16.00 -4.21
C LYS A 56 -5.69 -15.39 -5.56
N ARG A 57 -5.15 -14.18 -5.57
CA ARG A 57 -4.67 -13.47 -6.77
C ARG A 57 -3.14 -13.32 -6.78
N ILE A 58 -2.47 -13.87 -5.78
CA ILE A 58 -1.01 -13.91 -5.71
C ILE A 58 -0.60 -15.34 -6.08
N TYR A 59 0.21 -15.46 -7.12
CA TYR A 59 0.61 -16.75 -7.70
C TYR A 59 2.13 -16.89 -7.64
N ALA A 60 2.61 -18.11 -7.55
CA ALA A 60 3.99 -18.45 -7.89
C ALA A 60 4.15 -18.53 -9.41
N ILE A 61 5.38 -18.50 -9.91
CA ILE A 61 5.68 -18.55 -11.36
C ILE A 61 5.04 -19.77 -12.00
N GLU A 62 5.07 -20.93 -11.31
CA GLU A 62 4.57 -22.20 -11.82
C GLU A 62 3.03 -22.21 -11.95
N THR A 63 2.34 -21.52 -11.06
CA THR A 63 0.88 -21.57 -10.93
C THR A 63 0.15 -20.39 -11.53
N VAL A 64 0.87 -19.34 -11.95
CA VAL A 64 0.25 -18.17 -12.55
C VAL A 64 -0.45 -18.53 -13.87
N PRO A 65 -1.69 -18.09 -14.08
CA PRO A 65 -2.36 -18.31 -15.36
C PRO A 65 -1.68 -17.48 -16.46
N ALA A 66 -1.53 -18.07 -17.65
CA ALA A 66 -0.95 -17.39 -18.80
C ALA A 66 -1.72 -16.09 -19.16
N ARG A 67 -0.99 -15.07 -19.54
CA ARG A 67 -1.48 -13.75 -19.95
C ARG A 67 -0.71 -13.24 -21.16
N LYS A 68 -1.26 -12.28 -21.87
CA LYS A 68 -0.54 -11.67 -23.02
C LYS A 68 0.63 -10.81 -22.56
N VAL A 69 0.44 -10.01 -21.50
CA VAL A 69 1.40 -9.02 -21.03
C VAL A 69 1.58 -9.12 -19.51
N ALA A 70 2.83 -9.02 -19.05
CA ALA A 70 3.14 -8.72 -17.65
C ALA A 70 3.54 -7.26 -17.50
N ILE A 71 2.96 -6.58 -16.54
CA ILE A 71 3.31 -5.20 -16.19
C ILE A 71 4.35 -5.24 -15.07
N VAL A 72 5.51 -4.64 -15.31
CA VAL A 72 6.60 -4.51 -14.34
C VAL A 72 6.64 -3.07 -13.86
N TYR A 73 6.38 -2.87 -12.58
CA TYR A 73 6.38 -1.55 -11.95
C TYR A 73 7.76 -1.15 -11.50
N GLY A 74 8.14 0.10 -11.71
CA GLY A 74 9.35 0.69 -11.21
C GLY A 74 9.52 0.57 -9.69
N ALA A 75 10.78 0.55 -9.23
CA ALA A 75 11.15 0.52 -7.81
C ALA A 75 12.49 1.23 -7.55
N GLY A 76 12.92 2.05 -8.50
CA GLY A 76 14.12 2.89 -8.42
C GLY A 76 15.38 2.28 -9.00
N ILE A 77 16.23 3.17 -9.53
CA ILE A 77 17.57 2.87 -10.03
C ILE A 77 18.63 3.50 -9.11
N THR A 78 19.86 3.02 -9.25
CA THR A 78 21.05 3.56 -8.61
C THR A 78 21.59 4.76 -9.41
N ALA A 79 22.56 5.48 -8.86
CA ALA A 79 23.17 6.63 -9.54
C ALA A 79 23.94 6.26 -10.83
N ASP A 80 24.39 5.02 -10.93
CA ASP A 80 25.01 4.44 -12.13
C ASP A 80 23.99 3.86 -13.13
N GLY A 81 22.70 4.12 -12.95
CA GLY A 81 21.65 3.74 -13.88
C GLY A 81 21.21 2.27 -13.80
N ARG A 82 21.68 1.50 -12.82
CA ARG A 82 21.30 0.09 -12.66
C ARG A 82 20.05 -0.06 -11.80
N PRO A 83 19.22 -1.10 -12.04
CA PRO A 83 18.10 -1.40 -11.17
C PRO A 83 18.55 -1.63 -9.71
N ARG A 84 17.85 -1.03 -8.75
CA ARG A 84 18.00 -1.40 -7.34
C ARG A 84 17.47 -2.82 -7.10
N ILE A 85 17.86 -3.45 -6.01
CA ILE A 85 17.53 -4.85 -5.68
C ILE A 85 16.05 -5.15 -5.93
N ALA A 86 15.14 -4.34 -5.38
CA ALA A 86 13.70 -4.56 -5.54
C ALA A 86 13.22 -4.43 -7.00
N LEU A 87 13.87 -3.60 -7.81
CA LEU A 87 13.56 -3.46 -9.23
C LEU A 87 14.13 -4.64 -10.02
N ALA A 88 15.37 -5.04 -9.72
CA ALA A 88 16.01 -6.19 -10.33
C ALA A 88 15.19 -7.48 -10.10
N ASP A 89 14.75 -7.72 -8.88
CA ASP A 89 13.88 -8.87 -8.54
C ASP A 89 12.58 -8.88 -9.34
N ARG A 90 11.95 -7.71 -9.54
CA ARG A 90 10.73 -7.60 -10.35
C ARG A 90 10.97 -7.92 -11.82
N VAL A 91 12.02 -7.36 -12.40
CA VAL A 91 12.38 -7.59 -13.82
C VAL A 91 12.80 -9.06 -14.01
N TRP A 92 13.61 -9.60 -13.11
CA TRP A 92 14.00 -11.00 -13.14
C TRP A 92 12.79 -11.93 -13.08
N THR A 93 11.85 -11.69 -12.15
CA THR A 93 10.62 -12.48 -12.05
C THR A 93 9.80 -12.41 -13.34
N ALA A 94 9.70 -11.24 -13.97
CA ALA A 94 8.99 -11.08 -15.23
C ALA A 94 9.69 -11.80 -16.38
N ALA A 95 11.02 -11.80 -16.42
CA ALA A 95 11.81 -12.56 -17.39
C ALA A 95 11.61 -14.08 -17.22
N GLU A 96 11.55 -14.56 -15.98
CA GLU A 96 11.23 -15.97 -15.70
C GLU A 96 9.81 -16.36 -16.15
N LEU A 97 8.83 -15.46 -15.97
CA LEU A 97 7.47 -15.66 -16.49
C LEU A 97 7.46 -15.71 -18.03
N TYR A 98 8.26 -14.87 -18.68
CA TYR A 98 8.42 -14.87 -20.14
C TYR A 98 9.04 -16.21 -20.62
N LYS A 99 10.17 -16.63 -20.06
CA LYS A 99 10.84 -17.90 -20.38
C LYS A 99 9.95 -19.11 -20.15
N ALA A 100 9.12 -19.07 -19.12
CA ALA A 100 8.14 -20.13 -18.83
C ALA A 100 6.92 -20.11 -19.77
N GLY A 101 6.86 -19.21 -20.75
CA GLY A 101 5.74 -19.06 -21.69
C GLY A 101 4.44 -18.58 -21.03
N LYS A 102 4.53 -18.03 -19.83
CA LYS A 102 3.37 -17.49 -19.10
C LYS A 102 2.91 -16.12 -19.61
N VAL A 103 3.84 -15.37 -20.21
CA VAL A 103 3.55 -14.06 -20.84
C VAL A 103 4.27 -13.95 -22.18
N GLN A 104 3.73 -13.15 -23.09
CA GLN A 104 4.26 -12.94 -24.43
C GLN A 104 5.06 -11.64 -24.53
N LYS A 105 4.70 -10.63 -23.74
CA LYS A 105 5.37 -9.31 -23.71
C LYS A 105 5.51 -8.79 -22.28
N LEU A 106 6.52 -7.95 -22.09
CA LEU A 106 6.77 -7.26 -20.82
C LEU A 106 6.55 -5.75 -21.02
N LEU A 107 5.65 -5.15 -20.22
CA LEU A 107 5.48 -3.70 -20.16
C LEU A 107 6.27 -3.16 -18.98
N MET A 108 7.39 -2.48 -19.26
CA MET A 108 8.25 -1.85 -18.26
C MET A 108 7.76 -0.43 -17.99
N SER A 109 7.10 -0.22 -16.84
CA SER A 109 6.53 1.08 -16.49
C SER A 109 7.27 1.70 -15.31
N GLY A 110 7.89 2.84 -15.54
CA GLY A 110 8.73 3.52 -14.56
C GLY A 110 8.77 5.04 -14.75
N ASP A 111 9.54 5.71 -13.90
CA ASP A 111 9.71 7.15 -13.90
C ASP A 111 10.85 7.57 -14.83
N ASN A 112 10.63 8.62 -15.61
CA ASN A 112 11.62 9.25 -16.49
C ASN A 112 11.48 10.78 -16.45
N ARG A 113 11.35 11.37 -15.26
CA ARG A 113 11.17 12.83 -15.10
C ARG A 113 12.45 13.64 -15.24
N TYR A 114 13.60 13.01 -15.07
CA TYR A 114 14.90 13.66 -15.12
C TYR A 114 15.74 13.02 -16.20
N VAL A 115 16.58 13.81 -16.90
CA VAL A 115 17.43 13.35 -18.00
C VAL A 115 18.36 12.20 -17.57
N GLU A 116 18.88 12.30 -16.34
CA GLU A 116 19.80 11.33 -15.73
C GLU A 116 19.08 10.11 -15.12
N TYR A 117 17.72 10.08 -15.15
CA TYR A 117 16.93 9.06 -14.46
C TYR A 117 15.93 8.42 -15.42
N ASN A 118 16.32 7.34 -16.06
CA ASN A 118 15.51 6.58 -17.00
C ASN A 118 15.29 5.16 -16.50
N GLU A 119 14.28 4.99 -15.67
CA GLU A 119 13.96 3.71 -15.05
C GLU A 119 13.46 2.66 -16.05
N PRO A 120 12.54 2.95 -17.00
CA PRO A 120 12.13 1.99 -18.03
C PRO A 120 13.28 1.46 -18.86
N GLU A 121 14.25 2.30 -19.24
CA GLU A 121 15.40 1.87 -20.01
C GLU A 121 16.34 0.95 -19.21
N ALA A 122 16.55 1.26 -17.93
CA ALA A 122 17.32 0.37 -17.03
C ALA A 122 16.63 -1.00 -16.87
N MET A 123 15.30 -1.02 -16.79
CA MET A 123 14.52 -2.26 -16.74
C MET A 123 14.65 -3.05 -18.04
N ARG A 124 14.60 -2.37 -19.20
CA ARG A 124 14.77 -2.99 -20.52
C ARG A 124 16.14 -3.65 -20.64
N GLN A 125 17.20 -2.92 -20.34
CA GLN A 125 18.57 -3.44 -20.43
C GLN A 125 18.72 -4.69 -19.55
N TYR A 126 18.24 -4.62 -18.32
CA TYR A 126 18.31 -5.77 -17.41
C TYR A 126 17.46 -6.97 -17.89
N ALA A 127 16.29 -6.74 -18.50
CA ALA A 127 15.48 -7.82 -19.07
C ALA A 127 16.15 -8.50 -20.27
N ILE A 128 16.85 -7.72 -21.13
CA ILE A 128 17.65 -8.26 -22.23
C ILE A 128 18.80 -9.10 -21.69
N GLU A 129 19.50 -8.65 -20.65
CA GLU A 129 20.53 -9.42 -19.95
C GLU A 129 19.99 -10.76 -19.40
N GLN A 130 18.70 -10.77 -19.01
CA GLN A 130 18.02 -11.99 -18.60
C GLN A 130 17.51 -12.85 -19.77
N GLY A 131 17.74 -12.46 -21.02
CA GLY A 131 17.41 -13.24 -22.22
C GLY A 131 16.00 -12.99 -22.77
N VAL A 132 15.37 -11.88 -22.45
CA VAL A 132 14.11 -11.45 -23.09
C VAL A 132 14.44 -10.69 -24.38
N PRO A 133 13.87 -11.06 -25.54
CA PRO A 133 14.06 -10.32 -26.79
C PRO A 133 13.56 -8.88 -26.68
N ASP A 134 14.27 -7.95 -27.31
CA ASP A 134 13.94 -6.53 -27.26
C ASP A 134 12.57 -6.22 -27.88
N GLU A 135 12.19 -6.91 -28.93
CA GLU A 135 10.89 -6.78 -29.61
C GLU A 135 9.69 -7.17 -28.74
N ASP A 136 9.93 -7.87 -27.62
CA ASP A 136 8.89 -8.27 -26.67
C ASP A 136 8.85 -7.38 -25.40
N ILE A 137 9.66 -6.32 -25.39
CA ILE A 137 9.70 -5.34 -24.30
C ILE A 137 9.05 -4.04 -24.77
N VAL A 138 8.04 -3.60 -24.04
CA VAL A 138 7.34 -2.33 -24.25
C VAL A 138 7.67 -1.37 -23.11
N LEU A 139 8.01 -0.11 -23.42
CA LEU A 139 8.39 0.87 -22.41
C LEU A 139 7.28 1.89 -22.17
N ASP A 140 6.96 2.14 -20.91
CA ASP A 140 6.10 3.20 -20.44
C ASP A 140 6.88 4.16 -19.54
N TYR A 141 7.23 5.31 -20.10
CA TYR A 141 8.04 6.35 -19.47
C TYR A 141 7.28 7.27 -18.51
N ALA A 142 5.99 7.05 -18.32
CA ALA A 142 5.15 7.89 -17.49
C ALA A 142 4.53 7.14 -16.29
N GLY A 143 5.16 6.05 -15.89
CA GLY A 143 4.76 5.19 -14.77
C GLY A 143 5.01 5.78 -13.38
N ARG A 144 4.49 7.00 -13.13
CA ARG A 144 4.71 7.72 -11.86
C ARG A 144 3.88 7.18 -10.70
N ARG A 145 2.69 6.65 -11.00
CA ARG A 145 1.74 6.09 -10.02
C ARG A 145 1.21 4.77 -10.57
N THR A 146 0.96 3.83 -9.69
CA THR A 146 0.37 2.52 -10.06
C THR A 146 -0.94 2.68 -10.85
N TYR A 147 -1.78 3.66 -10.48
CA TYR A 147 -3.02 3.95 -11.18
C TYR A 147 -2.77 4.37 -12.63
N ASP A 148 -1.84 5.30 -12.86
CA ASP A 148 -1.53 5.82 -14.21
C ASP A 148 -0.99 4.70 -15.12
N THR A 149 -0.14 3.83 -14.58
CA THR A 149 0.35 2.65 -15.29
C THR A 149 -0.79 1.70 -15.67
N CYS A 150 -1.68 1.36 -14.72
CA CYS A 150 -2.81 0.47 -15.00
C CYS A 150 -3.76 1.07 -16.05
N TYR A 151 -4.01 2.38 -15.99
CA TYR A 151 -4.87 3.07 -16.93
C TYR A 151 -4.28 3.04 -18.35
N ARG A 152 -2.99 3.34 -18.49
CA ARG A 152 -2.31 3.33 -19.82
C ARG A 152 -2.08 1.92 -20.36
N ALA A 153 -1.78 0.95 -19.49
CA ALA A 153 -1.63 -0.44 -19.92
C ALA A 153 -2.89 -1.02 -20.58
N GLY A 154 -4.05 -0.43 -20.34
CA GLY A 154 -5.30 -0.79 -21.03
C GLY A 154 -5.43 -0.21 -22.44
N THR A 155 -4.55 0.72 -22.84
CA THR A 155 -4.54 1.39 -24.15
C THR A 155 -3.30 1.05 -24.99
N ILE A 156 -2.29 0.46 -24.40
CA ILE A 156 -1.08 -0.09 -25.02
C ILE A 156 -1.34 -1.56 -25.41
#